data_0735718a31a3974492b12b7323d5e1a5
#
_entry.id   0735718a31a3974492b12b7323d5e1a5
#
_cell.length_a   1.000
_cell.length_b   1.000
_cell.length_c   1.000
_cell.angle_alpha   90.00
_cell.angle_beta   90.00
_cell.angle_gamma   90.00
#
_symmetry.space_group_name_H-M   'P 1'
#
loop_
_entity.id
_entity.type
_entity.pdbx_description
1 polymer ?
#
loop_
_entity_poly.entity_id
_entity_poly.type
_entity_poly.pdbx_seq_one_letter_code
_entity_poly.pdbx_strand_id
1 'polypeptide(L)'
;MNSFSRSHWGVNALALFIGLFLLVFLVIPVLKVIFVAFQDPGTGEFTLINFVDFFNTSLFQESFLNSLYVSGMSVLLATIIAIPLAYFTTRFNFSGAVLIQTLGIVPLIMPPFVGAVAMLLLFGENGSVNLLMDEWFGFTIPFMEGLNGVILVESIHYFPFILINLSAALLNIDRAMEESAQNLGASGARLFRRIVFPLAMPGYVAGASLVFLKVFDDIGTPLLLNINNMLAPQAYLRISSIGISDPMGYVISVILVVFSLFSLWVSFLALKGKDYSTVQKGGGGLMKRDLRTWEKIGCYAVVILILLMVLSPHLGLALLSFGTVWSFSVLPDAFTFAHYQDMFGTAGQYISNTLLYAGLAATIDVILGTAIAYVVWRTGVVGRKWLDFIAMGAVAIPGVVLGIGYLRTFVEFNVPIVDKPLASWWVVIVIALAIRRLPYALRACTAALQQVSVMLEEAAENLGATKSRTVRRVVVPLMTGGILAGFVTSFATASVELSATIMLVSAESDAPLAYGIYEFMQSSAGRGPGAALGIVAVLIVGTATYLSHRVIERTEKQRSAGGIVVAEGTRAGAAP
;
A
#
# COMPACT_ATOMS: atom_id res chain seq x y z
N MET A 1 28.40 -23.24 32.35
CA MET A 1 29.00 -22.47 31.21
C MET A 1 28.53 -22.91 29.84
N ASN A 2 27.92 -24.09 29.63
CA ASN A 2 27.52 -24.55 28.28
C ASN A 2 26.11 -24.12 27.79
N SER A 3 25.26 -23.54 28.62
CA SER A 3 23.93 -23.10 28.21
C SER A 3 23.92 -21.70 27.56
N PHE A 4 24.83 -20.83 27.96
CA PHE A 4 24.98 -19.49 27.41
C PHE A 4 25.45 -19.51 25.94
N SER A 5 26.33 -20.42 25.55
CA SER A 5 26.84 -20.52 24.18
C SER A 5 25.80 -21.05 23.17
N ARG A 6 24.94 -22.01 23.57
CA ARG A 6 23.90 -22.58 22.69
C ARG A 6 22.78 -21.59 22.35
N SER A 7 22.45 -20.65 23.24
CA SER A 7 21.43 -19.63 23.01
C SER A 7 21.86 -18.60 21.94
N HIS A 8 23.15 -18.23 21.90
CA HIS A 8 23.67 -17.31 20.88
C HIS A 8 23.71 -17.97 19.48
N TRP A 9 24.00 -19.26 19.41
CA TRP A 9 24.04 -19.99 18.13
C TRP A 9 22.70 -20.03 17.41
N GLY A 10 21.60 -20.29 18.12
CA GLY A 10 20.27 -20.36 17.52
C GLY A 10 19.80 -19.01 16.95
N VAL A 11 20.07 -17.92 17.68
CA VAL A 11 19.69 -16.56 17.25
C VAL A 11 20.56 -16.09 16.08
N ASN A 12 21.85 -16.39 16.09
CA ASN A 12 22.75 -16.09 14.97
C ASN A 12 22.38 -16.89 13.72
N ALA A 13 22.01 -18.18 13.87
CA ALA A 13 21.54 -19.00 12.76
C ALA A 13 20.22 -18.46 12.16
N LEU A 14 19.29 -18.01 13.00
CA LEU A 14 18.06 -17.36 12.56
C LEU A 14 18.36 -16.07 11.80
N ALA A 15 19.23 -15.21 12.33
CA ALA A 15 19.62 -13.97 11.67
C ALA A 15 20.30 -14.21 10.31
N LEU A 16 21.16 -15.25 10.25
CA LEU A 16 21.83 -15.67 9.01
C LEU A 16 20.81 -16.17 7.98
N PHE A 17 19.86 -17.01 8.40
CA PHE A 17 18.79 -17.50 7.52
C PHE A 17 17.96 -16.36 6.95
N ILE A 18 17.53 -15.42 7.79
CA ILE A 18 16.78 -14.22 7.35
C ILE A 18 17.64 -13.39 6.39
N GLY A 19 18.91 -13.15 6.74
CA GLY A 19 19.82 -12.40 5.89
C GLY A 19 20.02 -13.05 4.53
N LEU A 20 20.18 -14.38 4.48
CA LEU A 20 20.30 -15.14 3.25
C LEU A 20 19.00 -15.10 2.42
N PHE A 21 17.84 -15.21 3.07
CA PHE A 21 16.55 -15.10 2.40
C PHE A 21 16.38 -13.72 1.74
N LEU A 22 16.65 -12.64 2.47
CA LEU A 22 16.59 -11.29 1.92
C LEU A 22 17.65 -11.06 0.83
N LEU A 23 18.84 -11.62 0.99
CA LEU A 23 19.89 -11.55 -0.03
C LEU A 23 19.45 -12.19 -1.34
N VAL A 24 18.94 -13.43 -1.28
CA VAL A 24 18.55 -14.20 -2.48
C VAL A 24 17.30 -13.62 -3.15
N PHE A 25 16.28 -13.24 -2.37
CA PHE A 25 14.98 -12.88 -2.92
C PHE A 25 14.71 -11.37 -2.99
N LEU A 26 15.57 -10.52 -2.43
CA LEU A 26 15.44 -9.07 -2.58
C LEU A 26 16.70 -8.45 -3.20
N VAL A 27 17.86 -8.67 -2.58
CA VAL A 27 19.07 -7.94 -2.95
C VAL A 27 19.62 -8.42 -4.31
N ILE A 28 19.78 -9.72 -4.51
CA ILE A 28 20.33 -10.28 -5.76
C ILE A 28 19.47 -9.92 -6.98
N PRO A 29 18.12 -10.08 -6.98
CA PRO A 29 17.30 -9.68 -8.11
C PRO A 29 17.42 -8.20 -8.47
N VAL A 30 17.43 -7.31 -7.46
CA VAL A 30 17.60 -5.87 -7.70
C VAL A 30 19.00 -5.54 -8.23
N LEU A 31 20.04 -6.13 -7.64
CA LEU A 31 21.41 -5.97 -8.16
C LEU A 31 21.57 -6.51 -9.58
N LYS A 32 20.89 -7.61 -9.91
CA LYS A 32 20.92 -8.18 -11.27
C LYS A 32 20.29 -7.22 -12.27
N VAL A 33 19.17 -6.56 -11.93
CA VAL A 33 18.56 -5.51 -12.75
C VAL A 33 19.53 -4.37 -12.96
N ILE A 34 20.15 -3.87 -11.90
CA ILE A 34 21.14 -2.79 -11.99
C ILE A 34 22.32 -3.21 -12.87
N PHE A 35 22.85 -4.40 -12.65
CA PHE A 35 24.00 -4.91 -13.39
C PHE A 35 23.71 -5.01 -14.89
N VAL A 36 22.56 -5.58 -15.29
CA VAL A 36 22.16 -5.71 -16.70
C VAL A 36 21.94 -4.34 -17.37
N ALA A 37 21.42 -3.35 -16.65
CA ALA A 37 21.26 -2.00 -17.19
C ALA A 37 22.58 -1.35 -17.63
N PHE A 38 23.71 -1.75 -16.99
CA PHE A 38 25.06 -1.27 -17.31
C PHE A 38 25.86 -2.24 -18.20
N GLN A 39 25.24 -3.27 -18.76
CA GLN A 39 25.91 -4.18 -19.69
C GLN A 39 25.57 -3.87 -21.14
N ASP A 40 26.59 -3.95 -22.00
CA ASP A 40 26.40 -3.99 -23.45
C ASP A 40 25.79 -5.35 -23.85
N PRO A 41 24.66 -5.36 -24.59
CA PRO A 41 23.98 -6.62 -24.94
C PRO A 41 24.81 -7.57 -25.81
N GLY A 42 25.74 -7.02 -26.60
CA GLY A 42 26.57 -7.80 -27.54
C GLY A 42 27.85 -8.32 -26.93
N THR A 43 28.55 -7.49 -26.15
CA THR A 43 29.87 -7.82 -25.58
C THR A 43 29.81 -8.27 -24.11
N GLY A 44 28.74 -7.90 -23.39
CA GLY A 44 28.63 -8.13 -21.95
C GLY A 44 29.52 -7.21 -21.10
N GLU A 45 30.24 -6.26 -21.71
CA GLU A 45 31.10 -5.33 -21.01
C GLU A 45 30.29 -4.21 -20.32
N PHE A 46 30.91 -3.57 -19.32
CA PHE A 46 30.29 -2.43 -18.65
C PHE A 46 30.22 -1.22 -19.60
N THR A 47 29.01 -0.65 -19.71
CA THR A 47 28.75 0.50 -20.57
C THR A 47 27.70 1.45 -19.99
N LEU A 48 27.75 2.70 -20.36
CA LEU A 48 26.73 3.72 -20.12
C LEU A 48 25.86 3.99 -21.35
N ILE A 49 26.13 3.31 -22.48
CA ILE A 49 25.45 3.58 -23.75
C ILE A 49 23.92 3.40 -23.62
N ASN A 50 23.47 2.39 -22.87
CA ASN A 50 22.05 2.13 -22.67
C ASN A 50 21.32 3.33 -22.03
N PHE A 51 22.00 4.04 -21.11
CA PHE A 51 21.44 5.26 -20.49
C PHE A 51 21.48 6.45 -21.47
N VAL A 52 22.53 6.55 -22.28
CA VAL A 52 22.61 7.57 -23.34
C VAL A 52 21.49 7.37 -24.36
N ASP A 53 21.25 6.14 -24.78
CA ASP A 53 20.17 5.77 -25.71
C ASP A 53 18.79 6.04 -25.10
N PHE A 54 18.61 5.77 -23.81
CA PHE A 54 17.38 6.12 -23.10
C PHE A 54 17.09 7.63 -23.19
N PHE A 55 18.08 8.48 -22.87
CA PHE A 55 17.89 9.92 -22.90
C PHE A 55 17.91 10.52 -24.31
N ASN A 56 18.33 9.80 -25.34
CA ASN A 56 18.27 10.22 -26.75
C ASN A 56 16.97 9.75 -27.46
N THR A 57 16.23 8.82 -26.88
CA THR A 57 14.99 8.31 -27.48
C THR A 57 13.79 9.12 -26.97
N SER A 58 13.07 9.76 -27.89
CA SER A 58 11.93 10.64 -27.56
C SER A 58 10.85 9.96 -26.71
N LEU A 59 10.52 8.70 -27.02
CA LEU A 59 9.54 7.92 -26.25
C LEU A 59 9.91 7.78 -24.78
N PHE A 60 11.20 7.56 -24.48
CA PHE A 60 11.65 7.37 -23.10
C PHE A 60 11.78 8.69 -22.35
N GLN A 61 12.21 9.76 -23.03
CA GLN A 61 12.18 11.11 -22.46
C GLN A 61 10.75 11.52 -22.08
N GLU A 62 9.81 11.32 -23.01
CA GLU A 62 8.40 11.59 -22.77
C GLU A 62 7.85 10.74 -21.63
N SER A 63 8.13 9.42 -21.61
CA SER A 63 7.69 8.52 -20.54
C SER A 63 8.24 8.92 -19.18
N PHE A 64 9.46 9.40 -19.11
CA PHE A 64 10.06 9.92 -17.89
C PHE A 64 9.36 11.19 -17.40
N LEU A 65 9.18 12.17 -18.27
CA LEU A 65 8.50 13.43 -17.93
C LEU A 65 7.03 13.21 -17.57
N ASN A 66 6.33 12.36 -18.31
CA ASN A 66 4.93 12.00 -18.02
C ASN A 66 4.78 11.32 -16.67
N SER A 67 5.67 10.38 -16.31
CA SER A 67 5.63 9.72 -15.00
C SER A 67 5.85 10.70 -13.85
N LEU A 68 6.77 11.64 -13.98
CA LEU A 68 6.99 12.71 -12.99
C LEU A 68 5.78 13.66 -12.91
N TYR A 69 5.25 14.07 -14.06
CA TYR A 69 4.09 14.95 -14.14
C TYR A 69 2.86 14.31 -13.50
N VAL A 70 2.52 13.08 -13.90
CA VAL A 70 1.37 12.34 -13.36
C VAL A 70 1.52 12.14 -11.86
N SER A 71 2.68 11.71 -11.37
CA SER A 71 2.90 11.48 -9.94
C SER A 71 2.82 12.79 -9.15
N GLY A 72 3.42 13.87 -9.65
CA GLY A 72 3.35 15.18 -9.01
C GLY A 72 1.94 15.77 -8.97
N MET A 73 1.21 15.70 -10.09
CA MET A 73 -0.17 16.18 -10.18
C MET A 73 -1.13 15.32 -9.36
N SER A 74 -0.91 14.00 -9.30
CA SER A 74 -1.71 13.11 -8.45
C SER A 74 -1.51 13.42 -6.97
N VAL A 75 -0.28 13.71 -6.52
CA VAL A 75 -0.04 14.19 -5.15
C VAL A 75 -0.78 15.50 -4.88
N LEU A 76 -0.73 16.44 -5.83
CA LEU A 76 -1.41 17.74 -5.68
C LEU A 76 -2.93 17.55 -5.55
N LEU A 77 -3.55 16.80 -6.45
CA LEU A 77 -4.99 16.57 -6.44
C LEU A 77 -5.41 15.74 -5.20
N ALA A 78 -4.66 14.70 -4.85
CA ALA A 78 -4.87 13.94 -3.62
C ALA A 78 -4.78 14.82 -2.36
N THR A 79 -3.89 15.83 -2.36
CA THR A 79 -3.76 16.81 -1.28
C THR A 79 -5.01 17.70 -1.18
N ILE A 80 -5.52 18.17 -2.32
CA ILE A 80 -6.74 18.98 -2.37
C ILE A 80 -7.94 18.21 -1.82
N ILE A 81 -8.02 16.90 -2.09
CA ILE A 81 -9.08 16.00 -1.59
C ILE A 81 -8.89 15.73 -0.09
N ALA A 82 -7.68 15.41 0.34
CA ALA A 82 -7.40 14.92 1.68
C ALA A 82 -7.45 16.02 2.76
N ILE A 83 -6.94 17.23 2.47
CA ILE A 83 -6.84 18.32 3.46
C ILE A 83 -8.21 18.69 4.05
N PRO A 84 -9.26 18.95 3.26
CA PRO A 84 -10.58 19.30 3.83
C PRO A 84 -11.13 18.17 4.70
N LEU A 85 -11.06 16.91 4.23
CA LEU A 85 -11.54 15.76 4.99
C LEU A 85 -10.79 15.60 6.31
N ALA A 86 -9.44 15.64 6.28
CA ALA A 86 -8.61 15.53 7.48
C ALA A 86 -8.92 16.66 8.48
N TYR A 87 -8.99 17.89 7.99
CA TYR A 87 -9.21 19.05 8.84
C TYR A 87 -10.59 19.05 9.48
N PHE A 88 -11.66 18.82 8.69
CA PHE A 88 -13.02 18.82 9.22
C PHE A 88 -13.24 17.69 10.22
N THR A 89 -12.83 16.47 9.92
CA THR A 89 -13.06 15.31 10.79
C THR A 89 -12.25 15.34 12.08
N THR A 90 -11.09 15.99 12.08
CA THR A 90 -10.23 16.08 13.27
C THR A 90 -10.51 17.29 14.14
N ARG A 91 -10.95 18.43 13.59
CA ARG A 91 -11.05 19.72 14.30
C ARG A 91 -12.47 20.11 14.71
N PHE A 92 -13.48 19.55 14.04
CA PHE A 92 -14.86 19.94 14.31
C PHE A 92 -15.70 18.77 14.81
N ASN A 93 -16.68 19.12 15.67
CA ASN A 93 -17.67 18.19 16.16
C ASN A 93 -18.94 18.35 15.29
N PHE A 94 -19.23 17.34 14.49
CA PHE A 94 -20.45 17.28 13.67
C PHE A 94 -20.88 15.84 13.44
N SER A 95 -22.18 15.66 13.19
CA SER A 95 -22.75 14.32 13.02
C SER A 95 -22.14 13.62 11.79
N GLY A 96 -21.80 12.35 11.91
CA GLY A 96 -21.27 11.54 10.81
C GLY A 96 -19.76 11.69 10.55
N ALA A 97 -19.00 12.44 11.36
CA ALA A 97 -17.55 12.63 11.14
C ALA A 97 -16.78 11.29 11.06
N VAL A 98 -17.14 10.31 11.90
CA VAL A 98 -16.53 8.96 11.86
C VAL A 98 -16.89 8.22 10.58
N LEU A 99 -18.14 8.28 10.14
CA LEU A 99 -18.61 7.68 8.90
C LEU A 99 -17.86 8.28 7.68
N ILE A 100 -17.73 9.61 7.65
CA ILE A 100 -17.02 10.33 6.59
C ILE A 100 -15.55 9.91 6.53
N GLN A 101 -14.89 9.80 7.67
CA GLN A 101 -13.50 9.33 7.73
C GLN A 101 -13.38 7.88 7.25
N THR A 102 -14.32 7.02 7.62
CA THR A 102 -14.37 5.62 7.16
C THR A 102 -14.58 5.55 5.65
N LEU A 103 -15.56 6.28 5.12
CA LEU A 103 -15.83 6.34 3.67
C LEU A 103 -14.65 6.92 2.89
N GLY A 104 -13.92 7.88 3.49
CA GLY A 104 -12.71 8.44 2.90
C GLY A 104 -11.55 7.42 2.77
N ILE A 105 -11.60 6.29 3.46
CA ILE A 105 -10.56 5.23 3.37
C ILE A 105 -10.97 4.12 2.38
N VAL A 106 -12.26 4.01 2.06
CA VAL A 106 -12.78 2.96 1.16
C VAL A 106 -12.03 2.86 -0.16
N PRO A 107 -11.60 3.95 -0.83
CA PRO A 107 -10.86 3.84 -2.08
C PRO A 107 -9.62 2.96 -2.03
N LEU A 108 -8.95 2.80 -0.88
CA LEU A 108 -7.79 1.90 -0.75
C LEU A 108 -8.13 0.41 -0.84
N ILE A 109 -9.40 0.04 -0.70
CA ILE A 109 -9.81 -1.36 -0.73
C ILE A 109 -9.81 -1.92 -2.14
N MET A 110 -10.07 -1.08 -3.14
CA MET A 110 -10.13 -1.44 -4.55
C MET A 110 -8.81 -1.09 -5.25
N PRO A 111 -8.23 -1.94 -6.11
CA PRO A 111 -7.08 -1.55 -6.93
C PRO A 111 -7.42 -0.39 -7.89
N PRO A 112 -6.52 0.57 -8.13
CA PRO A 112 -6.81 1.74 -8.96
C PRO A 112 -7.21 1.37 -10.39
N PHE A 113 -6.53 0.40 -11.00
CA PHE A 113 -6.83 -0.07 -12.35
C PHE A 113 -8.25 -0.65 -12.49
N VAL A 114 -8.80 -1.25 -11.44
CA VAL A 114 -10.19 -1.75 -11.44
C VAL A 114 -11.18 -0.59 -11.56
N GLY A 115 -10.90 0.51 -10.84
CA GLY A 115 -11.70 1.72 -10.92
C GLY A 115 -11.53 2.50 -12.23
N ALA A 116 -10.41 2.36 -12.92
CA ALA A 116 -10.10 3.12 -14.14
C ALA A 116 -11.15 2.92 -15.24
N VAL A 117 -11.56 1.68 -15.49
CA VAL A 117 -12.59 1.36 -16.49
C VAL A 117 -13.95 1.92 -16.08
N ALA A 118 -14.32 1.81 -14.82
CA ALA A 118 -15.56 2.40 -14.30
C ALA A 118 -15.54 3.94 -14.42
N MET A 119 -14.40 4.57 -14.14
CA MET A 119 -14.22 6.02 -14.29
C MET A 119 -14.29 6.45 -15.75
N LEU A 120 -13.78 5.63 -16.69
CA LEU A 120 -13.90 5.90 -18.12
C LEU A 120 -15.38 5.90 -18.58
N LEU A 121 -16.20 4.99 -18.05
CA LEU A 121 -17.62 4.92 -18.35
C LEU A 121 -18.43 6.05 -17.67
N LEU A 122 -17.98 6.54 -16.53
CA LEU A 122 -18.63 7.66 -15.84
C LEU A 122 -18.21 9.04 -16.39
N PHE A 123 -16.90 9.26 -16.55
CA PHE A 123 -16.29 10.56 -16.81
C PHE A 123 -15.54 10.67 -18.13
N GLY A 124 -15.54 9.59 -18.96
CA GLY A 124 -14.98 9.64 -20.31
C GLY A 124 -15.76 10.60 -21.22
N GLU A 125 -15.27 10.84 -22.43
CA GLU A 125 -15.89 11.73 -23.41
C GLU A 125 -17.38 11.40 -23.64
N ASN A 126 -17.70 10.12 -23.81
CA ASN A 126 -19.05 9.59 -23.96
C ASN A 126 -19.57 8.94 -22.66
N GLY A 127 -19.01 9.33 -21.52
CA GLY A 127 -19.40 8.80 -20.22
C GLY A 127 -20.64 9.48 -19.65
N SER A 128 -21.26 8.84 -18.67
CA SER A 128 -22.54 9.28 -18.08
C SER A 128 -22.57 10.76 -17.67
N VAL A 129 -21.49 11.25 -17.04
CA VAL A 129 -21.41 12.64 -16.57
C VAL A 129 -21.30 13.62 -17.75
N ASN A 130 -20.46 13.31 -18.74
CA ASN A 130 -20.30 14.17 -19.91
C ASN A 130 -21.56 14.18 -20.80
N LEU A 131 -22.26 13.06 -20.93
CA LEU A 131 -23.56 13.03 -21.62
C LEU A 131 -24.59 13.95 -20.95
N LEU A 132 -24.68 13.91 -19.61
CA LEU A 132 -25.56 14.82 -18.87
C LEU A 132 -25.12 16.29 -18.98
N MET A 133 -23.80 16.56 -18.97
CA MET A 133 -23.28 17.92 -19.13
C MET A 133 -23.53 18.48 -20.52
N ASP A 134 -23.39 17.66 -21.56
CA ASP A 134 -23.72 18.05 -22.93
C ASP A 134 -25.22 18.32 -23.10
N GLU A 135 -26.07 17.43 -22.56
CA GLU A 135 -27.53 17.59 -22.63
C GLU A 135 -28.01 18.85 -21.88
N TRP A 136 -27.46 19.14 -20.68
CA TRP A 136 -27.95 20.24 -19.83
C TRP A 136 -27.27 21.57 -20.11
N PHE A 137 -25.98 21.55 -20.47
CA PHE A 137 -25.14 22.75 -20.55
C PHE A 137 -24.48 22.93 -21.92
N GLY A 138 -24.54 21.94 -22.84
CA GLY A 138 -23.97 22.02 -24.18
C GLY A 138 -22.45 21.98 -24.24
N PHE A 139 -21.78 21.39 -23.21
CA PHE A 139 -20.33 21.19 -23.23
C PHE A 139 -19.93 19.90 -22.50
N THR A 140 -18.76 19.36 -22.87
CA THR A 140 -18.11 18.21 -22.20
C THR A 140 -16.83 18.63 -21.51
N ILE A 141 -16.39 17.88 -20.51
CA ILE A 141 -15.13 18.11 -19.79
C ILE A 141 -14.21 16.91 -20.02
N PRO A 142 -12.94 17.11 -20.46
CA PRO A 142 -12.02 16.04 -20.78
C PRO A 142 -11.38 15.43 -19.50
N PHE A 143 -12.20 14.94 -18.57
CA PHE A 143 -11.74 14.38 -17.31
C PHE A 143 -10.79 13.19 -17.47
N MET A 144 -11.10 12.31 -18.45
CA MET A 144 -10.42 11.03 -18.65
C MET A 144 -9.52 11.02 -19.89
N GLU A 145 -9.26 12.16 -20.51
CA GLU A 145 -8.40 12.23 -21.69
C GLU A 145 -6.90 12.19 -21.32
N GLY A 146 -6.16 11.29 -21.99
CA GLY A 146 -4.72 11.19 -21.85
C GLY A 146 -4.26 11.02 -20.40
N LEU A 147 -3.22 11.77 -20.02
CA LEU A 147 -2.66 11.72 -18.66
C LEU A 147 -3.62 12.21 -17.57
N ASN A 148 -4.63 13.05 -17.92
CA ASN A 148 -5.61 13.54 -16.94
C ASN A 148 -6.43 12.40 -16.34
N GLY A 149 -6.79 11.40 -17.14
CA GLY A 149 -7.50 10.21 -16.66
C GLY A 149 -6.68 9.45 -15.62
N VAL A 150 -5.40 9.25 -15.88
CA VAL A 150 -4.49 8.60 -14.93
C VAL A 150 -4.40 9.42 -13.64
N ILE A 151 -4.17 10.74 -13.73
CA ILE A 151 -4.07 11.63 -12.58
C ILE A 151 -5.36 11.57 -11.73
N LEU A 152 -6.53 11.61 -12.36
CA LEU A 152 -7.82 11.59 -11.66
C LEU A 152 -8.02 10.27 -10.91
N VAL A 153 -7.84 9.13 -11.60
CA VAL A 153 -8.00 7.79 -11.00
C VAL A 153 -7.04 7.59 -9.85
N GLU A 154 -5.76 7.85 -10.06
CA GLU A 154 -4.71 7.68 -9.05
C GLU A 154 -4.91 8.58 -7.83
N SER A 155 -5.29 9.82 -8.06
CA SER A 155 -5.53 10.77 -6.97
C SER A 155 -6.70 10.33 -6.09
N ILE A 156 -7.82 9.93 -6.70
CA ILE A 156 -9.01 9.46 -6.00
C ILE A 156 -8.71 8.17 -5.23
N HIS A 157 -7.83 7.33 -5.77
CA HIS A 157 -7.50 6.07 -5.15
C HIS A 157 -6.52 6.23 -3.98
N TYR A 158 -5.48 7.06 -4.14
CA TYR A 158 -4.38 7.13 -3.19
C TYR A 158 -4.44 8.30 -2.19
N PHE A 159 -5.39 9.25 -2.33
CA PHE A 159 -5.52 10.34 -1.34
C PHE A 159 -5.68 9.87 0.11
N PRO A 160 -6.24 8.67 0.42
CA PRO A 160 -6.36 8.22 1.79
C PRO A 160 -5.01 8.03 2.51
N PHE A 161 -3.90 7.84 1.78
CA PHE A 161 -2.58 7.85 2.40
C PHE A 161 -2.25 9.21 3.03
N ILE A 162 -2.60 10.30 2.33
CA ILE A 162 -2.47 11.64 2.90
C ILE A 162 -3.50 11.85 4.01
N LEU A 163 -4.76 11.46 3.81
CA LEU A 163 -5.84 11.59 4.78
C LEU A 163 -5.48 10.96 6.13
N ILE A 164 -5.03 9.69 6.13
CA ILE A 164 -4.71 8.95 7.36
C ILE A 164 -3.52 9.57 8.09
N ASN A 165 -2.41 9.81 7.37
CA ASN A 165 -1.18 10.32 7.98
C ASN A 165 -1.34 11.77 8.46
N LEU A 166 -2.03 12.62 7.68
CA LEU A 166 -2.32 14.00 8.06
C LEU A 166 -3.29 14.07 9.23
N SER A 167 -4.35 13.25 9.24
CA SER A 167 -5.30 13.18 10.37
C SER A 167 -4.60 12.76 11.65
N ALA A 168 -3.74 11.74 11.61
CA ALA A 168 -2.96 11.32 12.76
C ALA A 168 -2.04 12.43 13.27
N ALA A 169 -1.37 13.17 12.39
CA ALA A 169 -0.52 14.30 12.76
C ALA A 169 -1.35 15.45 13.36
N LEU A 170 -2.51 15.78 12.77
CA LEU A 170 -3.40 16.82 13.28
C LEU A 170 -3.92 16.48 14.69
N LEU A 171 -4.26 15.22 14.95
CA LEU A 171 -4.73 14.77 16.27
C LEU A 171 -3.65 14.86 17.36
N ASN A 172 -2.38 14.82 16.99
CA ASN A 172 -1.24 14.87 17.91
C ASN A 172 -0.71 16.29 18.20
N ILE A 173 -1.28 17.34 17.60
CA ILE A 173 -0.88 18.73 17.89
C ILE A 173 -1.40 19.14 19.26
N ASP A 174 -0.53 19.71 20.09
CA ASP A 174 -0.90 20.25 21.40
C ASP A 174 -1.83 21.45 21.25
N ARG A 175 -2.97 21.37 21.93
CA ARG A 175 -3.99 22.43 21.95
C ARG A 175 -3.46 23.77 22.46
N ALA A 176 -2.54 23.76 23.43
CA ALA A 176 -1.94 24.97 23.98
C ALA A 176 -1.25 25.82 22.92
N MET A 177 -0.68 25.19 21.88
CA MET A 177 -0.05 25.89 20.75
C MET A 177 -1.10 26.64 19.90
N GLU A 178 -2.26 26.02 19.65
CA GLU A 178 -3.35 26.65 18.88
C GLU A 178 -3.99 27.78 19.67
N GLU A 179 -4.26 27.56 20.97
CA GLU A 179 -4.84 28.58 21.85
C GLU A 179 -3.92 29.80 22.01
N SER A 180 -2.62 29.55 22.17
CA SER A 180 -1.62 30.63 22.24
C SER A 180 -1.60 31.45 20.95
N ALA A 181 -1.66 30.81 19.79
CA ALA A 181 -1.74 31.49 18.51
C ALA A 181 -3.05 32.27 18.33
N GLN A 182 -4.17 31.74 18.81
CA GLN A 182 -5.47 32.41 18.79
C GLN A 182 -5.47 33.66 19.70
N ASN A 183 -4.87 33.56 20.89
CA ASN A 183 -4.69 34.68 21.82
C ASN A 183 -3.85 35.81 21.20
N LEU A 184 -2.92 35.46 20.29
CA LEU A 184 -2.14 36.41 19.49
C LEU A 184 -2.85 36.89 18.23
N GLY A 185 -4.17 36.59 18.07
CA GLY A 185 -5.01 37.06 16.96
C GLY A 185 -4.99 36.19 15.70
N ALA A 186 -4.37 35.00 15.75
CA ALA A 186 -4.45 34.07 14.61
C ALA A 186 -5.81 33.34 14.58
N SER A 187 -6.52 33.41 13.46
CA SER A 187 -7.83 32.73 13.31
C SER A 187 -8.01 32.15 11.91
N GLY A 188 -8.91 31.18 11.76
CA GLY A 188 -9.33 30.61 10.48
C GLY A 188 -8.15 30.13 9.61
N ALA A 189 -8.12 30.56 8.35
CA ALA A 189 -7.09 30.16 7.38
C ALA A 189 -5.66 30.59 7.78
N ARG A 190 -5.51 31.70 8.55
CA ARG A 190 -4.20 32.15 9.04
C ARG A 190 -3.66 31.20 10.10
N LEU A 191 -4.50 30.75 11.04
CA LEU A 191 -4.15 29.76 12.05
C LEU A 191 -3.75 28.45 11.36
N PHE A 192 -4.56 27.96 10.42
CA PHE A 192 -4.27 26.73 9.68
C PHE A 192 -2.92 26.81 8.93
N ARG A 193 -2.72 27.82 8.07
CA ARG A 193 -1.51 27.92 7.23
C ARG A 193 -0.22 28.18 8.00
N ARG A 194 -0.28 28.94 9.10
CA ARG A 194 0.94 29.38 9.83
C ARG A 194 1.28 28.52 11.02
N ILE A 195 0.33 27.80 11.60
CA ILE A 195 0.54 27.03 12.83
C ILE A 195 0.17 25.56 12.62
N VAL A 196 -1.09 25.26 12.32
CA VAL A 196 -1.61 23.87 12.31
C VAL A 196 -0.96 23.03 11.21
N PHE A 197 -0.96 23.50 9.97
CA PHE A 197 -0.42 22.75 8.83
C PHE A 197 1.11 22.56 8.92
N PRO A 198 1.93 23.55 9.28
CA PRO A 198 3.37 23.34 9.50
C PRO A 198 3.67 22.33 10.61
N LEU A 199 2.89 22.28 11.69
CA LEU A 199 3.03 21.27 12.75
C LEU A 199 2.59 19.88 12.28
N ALA A 200 1.62 19.80 11.38
CA ALA A 200 1.17 18.54 10.77
C ALA A 200 2.01 18.10 9.55
N MET A 201 3.00 18.92 9.12
CA MET A 201 3.84 18.66 7.94
C MET A 201 4.47 17.26 7.91
N PRO A 202 4.96 16.69 9.03
CA PRO A 202 5.49 15.32 9.02
C PRO A 202 4.50 14.28 8.51
N GLY A 203 3.26 14.32 8.98
CA GLY A 203 2.22 13.40 8.52
C GLY A 203 1.85 13.64 7.06
N TYR A 204 1.74 14.91 6.66
CA TYR A 204 1.50 15.25 5.25
C TYR A 204 2.59 14.71 4.33
N VAL A 205 3.87 14.97 4.63
CA VAL A 205 5.00 14.52 3.80
C VAL A 205 5.05 13.00 3.72
N ALA A 206 4.83 12.30 4.84
CA ALA A 206 4.78 10.84 4.84
C ALA A 206 3.67 10.30 3.91
N GLY A 207 2.46 10.86 4.00
CA GLY A 207 1.34 10.48 3.12
C GLY A 207 1.59 10.83 1.65
N ALA A 208 2.06 12.06 1.37
CA ALA A 208 2.33 12.54 0.01
C ALA A 208 3.42 11.70 -0.71
N SER A 209 4.46 11.30 0.02
CA SER A 209 5.50 10.42 -0.53
C SER A 209 4.98 9.03 -0.86
N LEU A 210 4.08 8.48 -0.05
CA LEU A 210 3.44 7.22 -0.36
C LEU A 210 2.57 7.32 -1.62
N VAL A 211 1.83 8.43 -1.79
CA VAL A 211 1.06 8.68 -3.03
C VAL A 211 2.00 8.74 -4.22
N PHE A 212 3.08 9.54 -4.14
CA PHE A 212 4.06 9.63 -5.23
C PHE A 212 4.62 8.27 -5.62
N LEU A 213 5.08 7.47 -4.63
CA LEU A 213 5.65 6.14 -4.88
C LEU A 213 4.66 5.19 -5.53
N LYS A 214 3.40 5.21 -5.09
CA LYS A 214 2.36 4.33 -5.61
C LYS A 214 1.99 4.66 -7.05
N VAL A 215 1.81 5.95 -7.35
CA VAL A 215 1.51 6.42 -8.71
C VAL A 215 2.68 6.18 -9.66
N PHE A 216 3.92 6.40 -9.19
CA PHE A 216 5.12 6.23 -10.01
C PHE A 216 5.40 4.75 -10.38
N ASP A 217 4.94 3.81 -9.55
CA ASP A 217 5.06 2.34 -9.74
C ASP A 217 3.82 1.72 -10.43
N ASP A 218 2.73 2.47 -10.65
CA ASP A 218 1.53 1.85 -11.19
C ASP A 218 1.65 1.53 -12.69
N ILE A 219 1.26 0.30 -13.02
CA ILE A 219 1.23 -0.21 -14.39
C ILE A 219 -0.22 -0.33 -14.87
N GLY A 220 -1.09 -0.79 -13.99
CA GLY A 220 -2.43 -1.23 -14.35
C GLY A 220 -3.32 -0.11 -14.87
N THR A 221 -3.36 1.02 -14.16
CA THR A 221 -4.19 2.16 -14.55
C THR A 221 -3.78 2.76 -15.89
N PRO A 222 -2.49 3.10 -16.13
CA PRO A 222 -2.10 3.62 -17.44
C PRO A 222 -2.38 2.64 -18.58
N LEU A 223 -2.07 1.34 -18.42
CA LEU A 223 -2.29 0.36 -19.48
C LEU A 223 -3.78 0.20 -19.82
N LEU A 224 -4.68 0.16 -18.83
CA LEU A 224 -6.12 0.07 -19.07
C LEU A 224 -6.71 1.35 -19.70
N LEU A 225 -6.08 2.49 -19.46
CA LEU A 225 -6.43 3.76 -20.12
C LEU A 225 -5.69 3.97 -21.46
N ASN A 226 -4.96 2.95 -21.96
CA ASN A 226 -4.14 2.98 -23.18
C ASN A 226 -3.04 4.06 -23.15
N ILE A 227 -2.50 4.37 -21.98
CA ILE A 227 -1.39 5.30 -21.80
C ILE A 227 -0.09 4.51 -21.64
N ASN A 228 0.63 4.33 -22.75
CA ASN A 228 1.84 3.52 -22.80
C ASN A 228 3.13 4.34 -22.61
N ASN A 229 3.06 5.67 -22.69
CA ASN A 229 4.19 6.60 -22.60
C ASN A 229 4.44 7.06 -21.15
N MET A 230 4.50 6.08 -20.22
CA MET A 230 4.96 6.23 -18.85
C MET A 230 6.00 5.15 -18.51
N LEU A 231 6.86 5.40 -17.50
CA LEU A 231 8.00 4.51 -17.20
C LEU A 231 7.60 3.09 -16.81
N ALA A 232 6.66 2.92 -15.86
CA ALA A 232 6.27 1.59 -15.41
C ALA A 232 5.61 0.75 -16.52
N PRO A 233 4.66 1.27 -17.32
CA PRO A 233 4.19 0.62 -18.55
C PRO A 233 5.30 0.29 -19.54
N GLN A 234 6.24 1.21 -19.78
CA GLN A 234 7.35 0.96 -20.71
C GLN A 234 8.28 -0.16 -20.21
N ALA A 235 8.59 -0.22 -18.91
CA ALA A 235 9.37 -1.31 -18.33
C ALA A 235 8.70 -2.67 -18.60
N TYR A 236 7.38 -2.74 -18.37
CA TYR A 236 6.58 -3.94 -18.66
C TYR A 236 6.59 -4.29 -20.15
N LEU A 237 6.24 -3.35 -21.03
CA LEU A 237 6.12 -3.58 -22.46
C LEU A 237 7.45 -4.02 -23.10
N ARG A 238 8.57 -3.45 -22.65
CA ARG A 238 9.90 -3.84 -23.14
C ARG A 238 10.21 -5.30 -22.84
N ILE A 239 9.98 -5.72 -21.62
CA ILE A 239 10.27 -7.12 -21.22
C ILE A 239 9.25 -8.10 -21.82
N SER A 240 7.96 -7.75 -21.86
CA SER A 240 6.91 -8.64 -22.35
C SER A 240 6.90 -8.78 -23.87
N SER A 241 7.22 -7.71 -24.62
CA SER A 241 7.13 -7.70 -26.10
C SER A 241 8.45 -7.97 -26.80
N ILE A 242 9.59 -7.50 -26.24
CA ILE A 242 10.92 -7.67 -26.82
C ILE A 242 11.66 -8.83 -26.13
N GLY A 243 11.47 -8.98 -24.83
CA GLY A 243 12.04 -10.06 -24.03
C GLY A 243 13.02 -9.60 -22.96
N ILE A 244 13.42 -10.55 -22.10
CA ILE A 244 14.32 -10.32 -20.96
C ILE A 244 15.76 -9.95 -21.35
N SER A 245 16.09 -9.91 -22.63
CA SER A 245 17.39 -9.50 -23.17
C SER A 245 17.44 -8.01 -23.49
N ASP A 246 16.31 -7.29 -23.52
CA ASP A 246 16.27 -5.87 -23.84
C ASP A 246 16.85 -5.01 -22.69
N PRO A 247 17.99 -4.32 -22.89
CA PRO A 247 18.61 -3.51 -21.85
C PRO A 247 17.73 -2.33 -21.42
N MET A 248 16.84 -1.83 -22.29
CA MET A 248 15.98 -0.69 -21.98
C MET A 248 15.01 -0.97 -20.84
N GLY A 249 14.46 -2.18 -20.73
CA GLY A 249 13.62 -2.58 -19.60
C GLY A 249 14.35 -2.45 -18.26
N TYR A 250 15.64 -2.77 -18.23
CA TYR A 250 16.48 -2.65 -17.03
C TYR A 250 16.89 -1.20 -16.74
N VAL A 251 17.22 -0.40 -17.77
CA VAL A 251 17.51 1.04 -17.61
C VAL A 251 16.31 1.76 -16.99
N ILE A 252 15.11 1.54 -17.52
CA ILE A 252 13.86 2.10 -16.98
C ILE A 252 13.67 1.65 -15.52
N SER A 253 13.95 0.38 -15.23
CA SER A 253 13.86 -0.17 -13.87
C SER A 253 14.81 0.52 -12.89
N VAL A 254 16.05 0.80 -13.31
CA VAL A 254 17.02 1.55 -12.49
C VAL A 254 16.53 2.97 -12.24
N ILE A 255 16.00 3.66 -13.24
CA ILE A 255 15.43 4.99 -13.09
C ILE A 255 14.26 4.98 -12.10
N LEU A 256 13.36 4.00 -12.21
CA LEU A 256 12.24 3.83 -11.27
C LEU A 256 12.73 3.67 -9.84
N VAL A 257 13.74 2.83 -9.58
CA VAL A 257 14.34 2.63 -8.25
C VAL A 257 14.97 3.92 -7.74
N VAL A 258 15.77 4.60 -8.56
CA VAL A 258 16.45 5.85 -8.16
C VAL A 258 15.44 6.91 -7.75
N PHE A 259 14.37 7.12 -8.52
CA PHE A 259 13.34 8.11 -8.19
C PHE A 259 12.49 7.70 -7.00
N SER A 260 12.24 6.41 -6.80
CA SER A 260 11.57 5.91 -5.59
C SER A 260 12.41 6.17 -4.33
N LEU A 261 13.70 5.87 -4.38
CA LEU A 261 14.63 6.17 -3.28
C LEU A 261 14.79 7.68 -3.07
N PHE A 262 14.84 8.46 -4.14
CA PHE A 262 14.89 9.93 -4.07
C PHE A 262 13.65 10.51 -3.38
N SER A 263 12.45 10.03 -3.70
CA SER A 263 11.21 10.45 -3.03
C SER A 263 11.25 10.17 -1.52
N LEU A 264 11.72 8.98 -1.11
CA LEU A 264 11.90 8.66 0.31
C LEU A 264 12.97 9.55 0.96
N TRP A 265 14.06 9.83 0.28
CA TRP A 265 15.11 10.71 0.77
C TRP A 265 14.62 12.16 0.96
N VAL A 266 13.85 12.68 0.01
CA VAL A 266 13.20 14.01 0.13
C VAL A 266 12.26 14.03 1.35
N SER A 267 11.48 12.98 1.57
CA SER A 267 10.65 12.84 2.76
C SER A 267 11.46 12.90 4.05
N PHE A 268 12.57 12.16 4.10
CA PHE A 268 13.47 12.18 5.24
C PHE A 268 14.07 13.57 5.49
N LEU A 269 14.50 14.26 4.43
CA LEU A 269 15.05 15.63 4.54
C LEU A 269 14.01 16.64 5.01
N ALA A 270 12.76 16.54 4.55
CA ALA A 270 11.67 17.42 4.96
C ALA A 270 11.36 17.31 6.47
N LEU A 271 11.70 16.17 7.08
CA LEU A 271 11.50 15.90 8.50
C LEU A 271 12.75 16.16 9.35
N LYS A 272 13.94 16.17 8.74
CA LYS A 272 15.21 16.33 9.43
C LYS A 272 15.35 17.72 10.04
N GLY A 273 15.80 17.77 11.30
CA GLY A 273 16.12 19.02 12.00
C GLY A 273 14.93 19.76 12.61
N LYS A 274 13.72 19.22 12.51
CA LYS A 274 12.54 19.75 13.19
C LYS A 274 12.19 18.82 14.34
N ASP A 275 12.38 19.29 15.57
CA ASP A 275 12.01 18.51 16.75
C ASP A 275 10.50 18.66 17.02
N TYR A 276 9.74 17.70 16.53
CA TYR A 276 8.29 17.63 16.77
C TYR A 276 7.94 16.89 18.06
N SER A 277 8.92 16.32 18.77
CA SER A 277 8.71 15.47 19.95
C SER A 277 8.23 16.26 21.16
N THR A 278 8.60 17.53 21.27
CA THR A 278 8.20 18.41 22.37
C THR A 278 6.76 18.89 22.26
N VAL A 279 6.17 18.82 21.05
CA VAL A 279 4.82 19.30 20.74
C VAL A 279 3.74 18.23 21.01
N GLN A 280 4.15 16.98 21.23
CA GLN A 280 3.24 15.82 21.33
C GLN A 280 2.88 15.41 22.76
N LYS A 281 3.33 16.10 23.82
CA LYS A 281 3.21 15.66 25.22
C LYS A 281 2.13 16.34 26.08
N GLY A 282 1.27 17.13 25.51
CA GLY A 282 0.14 17.74 26.24
C GLY A 282 -1.04 16.77 26.34
N GLY A 283 -1.27 16.19 27.51
CA GLY A 283 -2.31 15.19 27.78
C GLY A 283 -3.76 15.71 27.83
N GLY A 284 -4.11 16.74 27.10
CA GLY A 284 -5.48 17.24 26.96
C GLY A 284 -6.11 16.75 25.66
N GLY A 285 -7.09 15.86 25.74
CA GLY A 285 -7.86 15.44 24.56
C GLY A 285 -8.38 16.62 23.77
N LEU A 286 -8.26 16.57 22.44
CA LEU A 286 -8.76 17.60 21.52
C LEU A 286 -10.25 17.83 21.77
N MET A 287 -10.63 18.96 22.35
CA MET A 287 -12.03 19.41 22.29
C MET A 287 -12.29 19.92 20.87
N LYS A 288 -13.05 19.13 20.10
CA LYS A 288 -13.51 19.53 18.78
C LYS A 288 -14.43 20.73 18.94
N ARG A 289 -14.28 21.74 18.07
CA ARG A 289 -15.17 22.91 18.06
C ARG A 289 -16.49 22.57 17.39
N ASP A 290 -17.59 23.01 17.96
CA ASP A 290 -18.89 22.93 17.30
C ASP A 290 -18.97 23.93 16.14
N LEU A 291 -19.49 23.47 15.01
CA LEU A 291 -19.71 24.30 13.83
C LEU A 291 -21.01 25.14 14.00
N ARG A 292 -20.96 26.39 13.59
CA ARG A 292 -22.17 27.22 13.41
C ARG A 292 -23.00 26.67 12.25
N THR A 293 -24.29 27.01 12.19
CA THR A 293 -25.22 26.48 11.18
C THR A 293 -24.69 26.64 9.74
N TRP A 294 -24.21 27.83 9.37
CA TRP A 294 -23.66 28.07 8.03
C TRP A 294 -22.34 27.33 7.77
N GLU A 295 -21.51 27.22 8.79
CA GLU A 295 -20.27 26.42 8.71
C GLU A 295 -20.59 24.92 8.53
N LYS A 296 -21.66 24.42 9.18
CA LYS A 296 -22.13 23.03 8.97
C LYS A 296 -22.57 22.80 7.53
N ILE A 297 -23.37 23.71 6.97
CA ILE A 297 -23.84 23.59 5.58
C ILE A 297 -22.64 23.55 4.63
N GLY A 298 -21.69 24.50 4.77
CA GLY A 298 -20.48 24.52 3.96
C GLY A 298 -19.61 23.28 4.11
N CYS A 299 -19.43 22.79 5.35
CA CYS A 299 -18.69 21.57 5.65
C CYS A 299 -19.34 20.36 4.97
N TYR A 300 -20.65 20.13 5.14
CA TYR A 300 -21.34 19.02 4.51
C TYR A 300 -21.34 19.12 2.99
N ALA A 301 -21.51 20.32 2.41
CA ALA A 301 -21.47 20.50 0.96
C ALA A 301 -20.12 20.06 0.38
N VAL A 302 -19.01 20.51 0.98
CA VAL A 302 -17.66 20.13 0.54
C VAL A 302 -17.42 18.62 0.75
N VAL A 303 -17.77 18.09 1.90
CA VAL A 303 -17.55 16.68 2.23
C VAL A 303 -18.37 15.75 1.34
N ILE A 304 -19.65 16.07 1.10
CA ILE A 304 -20.52 15.27 0.22
C ILE A 304 -19.99 15.30 -1.21
N LEU A 305 -19.59 16.48 -1.73
CA LEU A 305 -19.00 16.59 -3.06
C LEU A 305 -17.74 15.72 -3.20
N ILE A 306 -16.84 15.77 -2.20
CA ILE A 306 -15.65 14.94 -2.18
C ILE A 306 -16.03 13.45 -2.12
N LEU A 307 -16.95 13.06 -1.25
CA LEU A 307 -17.35 11.64 -1.13
C LEU A 307 -18.03 11.13 -2.39
N LEU A 308 -18.85 11.91 -3.07
CA LEU A 308 -19.44 11.54 -4.36
C LEU A 308 -18.35 11.29 -5.40
N MET A 309 -17.34 12.17 -5.46
CA MET A 309 -16.22 12.01 -6.39
C MET A 309 -15.36 10.78 -6.05
N VAL A 310 -14.97 10.59 -4.79
CA VAL A 310 -14.04 9.53 -4.41
C VAL A 310 -14.68 8.14 -4.34
N LEU A 311 -16.01 8.06 -4.18
CA LEU A 311 -16.76 6.81 -4.22
C LEU A 311 -17.30 6.49 -5.63
N SER A 312 -17.20 7.42 -6.59
CA SER A 312 -17.70 7.20 -7.95
C SER A 312 -17.08 5.96 -8.65
N PRO A 313 -15.78 5.63 -8.49
CA PRO A 313 -15.23 4.39 -9.07
C PRO A 313 -15.93 3.13 -8.54
N HIS A 314 -16.28 3.11 -7.25
CA HIS A 314 -16.95 1.97 -6.63
C HIS A 314 -18.41 1.84 -7.12
N LEU A 315 -19.11 2.97 -7.24
CA LEU A 315 -20.47 3.01 -7.77
C LEU A 315 -20.47 2.59 -9.25
N GLY A 316 -19.53 3.11 -10.04
CA GLY A 316 -19.37 2.75 -11.44
C GLY A 316 -19.02 1.27 -11.62
N LEU A 317 -18.13 0.72 -10.78
CA LEU A 317 -17.79 -0.70 -10.79
C LEU A 317 -19.02 -1.57 -10.45
N ALA A 318 -19.79 -1.17 -9.45
CA ALA A 318 -21.02 -1.88 -9.09
C ALA A 318 -22.04 -1.85 -10.24
N LEU A 319 -22.26 -0.69 -10.85
CA LEU A 319 -23.13 -0.58 -12.03
C LEU A 319 -22.65 -1.46 -13.20
N LEU A 320 -21.35 -1.43 -13.49
CA LEU A 320 -20.73 -2.22 -14.56
C LEU A 320 -20.85 -3.73 -14.31
N SER A 321 -20.74 -4.17 -13.06
CA SER A 321 -20.82 -5.59 -12.69
C SER A 321 -22.20 -6.20 -12.86
N PHE A 322 -23.25 -5.36 -12.88
CA PHE A 322 -24.64 -5.77 -13.12
C PHE A 322 -25.17 -5.30 -14.48
N GLY A 323 -24.49 -4.36 -15.15
CA GLY A 323 -24.94 -3.80 -16.42
C GLY A 323 -24.71 -4.73 -17.61
N THR A 324 -25.69 -4.88 -18.51
CA THR A 324 -25.52 -5.67 -19.74
C THR A 324 -24.66 -4.93 -20.76
N VAL A 325 -25.11 -3.77 -21.19
CA VAL A 325 -24.39 -2.85 -22.09
C VAL A 325 -24.42 -1.47 -21.46
N TRP A 326 -23.27 -0.86 -21.35
CA TRP A 326 -23.13 0.51 -20.88
C TRP A 326 -22.19 1.25 -21.83
N SER A 327 -22.78 1.88 -22.83
CA SER A 327 -22.04 2.60 -23.86
C SER A 327 -22.93 3.69 -24.45
N PHE A 328 -22.43 4.91 -24.51
CA PHE A 328 -23.18 6.07 -25.02
C PHE A 328 -24.53 6.32 -24.31
N SER A 329 -24.62 5.94 -23.05
CA SER A 329 -25.83 6.08 -22.23
C SER A 329 -25.47 6.49 -20.81
N VAL A 330 -26.38 7.18 -20.11
CA VAL A 330 -26.16 7.65 -18.73
C VAL A 330 -26.13 6.47 -17.74
N LEU A 331 -26.91 5.42 -18.02
CA LEU A 331 -26.98 4.19 -17.21
C LEU A 331 -26.92 2.97 -18.15
N PRO A 332 -26.57 1.78 -17.64
CA PRO A 332 -26.66 0.55 -18.41
C PRO A 332 -28.07 0.31 -18.96
N ASP A 333 -28.18 -0.27 -20.17
CA ASP A 333 -29.44 -0.53 -20.83
C ASP A 333 -30.35 -1.50 -20.06
N ALA A 334 -29.73 -2.50 -19.41
CA ALA A 334 -30.43 -3.46 -18.55
C ALA A 334 -29.46 -4.01 -17.48
N PHE A 335 -30.01 -4.69 -16.50
CA PHE A 335 -29.25 -5.30 -15.41
C PHE A 335 -29.33 -6.83 -15.46
N THR A 336 -28.21 -7.50 -15.16
CA THR A 336 -28.09 -8.96 -15.21
C THR A 336 -27.18 -9.47 -14.08
N PHE A 337 -27.39 -10.73 -13.69
CA PHE A 337 -26.47 -11.49 -12.83
C PHE A 337 -25.57 -12.46 -13.64
N ALA A 338 -25.70 -12.48 -14.97
CA ALA A 338 -24.95 -13.39 -15.85
C ALA A 338 -23.43 -13.24 -15.65
N HIS A 339 -22.92 -12.01 -15.49
CA HIS A 339 -21.49 -11.76 -15.26
C HIS A 339 -20.94 -12.50 -14.04
N TYR A 340 -21.73 -12.63 -12.98
CA TYR A 340 -21.33 -13.40 -11.79
C TYR A 340 -21.38 -14.90 -12.03
N GLN A 341 -22.34 -15.40 -12.82
CA GLN A 341 -22.42 -16.81 -13.19
C GLN A 341 -21.24 -17.20 -14.08
N ASP A 342 -20.94 -16.40 -15.10
CA ASP A 342 -19.81 -16.60 -16.01
C ASP A 342 -18.48 -16.53 -15.25
N MET A 343 -18.36 -15.55 -14.35
CA MET A 343 -17.18 -15.39 -13.51
C MET A 343 -16.91 -16.64 -12.64
N PHE A 344 -17.91 -17.16 -11.92
CA PHE A 344 -17.72 -18.34 -11.09
C PHE A 344 -17.45 -19.61 -11.93
N GLY A 345 -17.93 -19.67 -13.17
CA GLY A 345 -17.66 -20.76 -14.08
C GLY A 345 -16.22 -20.77 -14.61
N THR A 346 -15.68 -19.60 -14.95
CA THR A 346 -14.38 -19.46 -15.65
C THR A 346 -13.25 -18.94 -14.75
N ALA A 347 -13.56 -18.11 -13.78
CA ALA A 347 -12.57 -17.34 -13.01
C ALA A 347 -12.40 -17.81 -11.56
N GLY A 348 -13.04 -18.89 -11.13
CA GLY A 348 -12.92 -19.42 -9.77
C GLY A 348 -11.47 -19.74 -9.37
N GLN A 349 -10.63 -20.08 -10.34
CA GLN A 349 -9.22 -20.34 -10.11
C GLN A 349 -8.43 -19.10 -9.73
N TYR A 350 -8.69 -17.93 -10.31
CA TYR A 350 -8.05 -16.67 -9.94
C TYR A 350 -8.31 -16.31 -8.46
N ILE A 351 -9.54 -16.57 -7.98
CA ILE A 351 -9.92 -16.34 -6.57
C ILE A 351 -9.16 -17.29 -5.66
N SER A 352 -9.14 -18.60 -5.97
CA SER A 352 -8.43 -19.60 -5.17
C SER A 352 -6.93 -19.37 -5.13
N ASN A 353 -6.32 -19.02 -6.28
CA ASN A 353 -4.91 -18.68 -6.37
C ASN A 353 -4.58 -17.46 -5.49
N THR A 354 -5.42 -16.42 -5.54
CA THR A 354 -5.19 -15.22 -4.71
C THR A 354 -5.29 -15.54 -3.22
N LEU A 355 -6.30 -16.28 -2.79
CA LEU A 355 -6.44 -16.66 -1.39
C LEU A 355 -5.23 -17.48 -0.91
N LEU A 356 -4.76 -18.41 -1.75
CA LEU A 356 -3.58 -19.22 -1.45
C LEU A 356 -2.30 -18.36 -1.42
N TYR A 357 -2.03 -17.58 -2.48
CA TYR A 357 -0.77 -16.86 -2.62
C TYR A 357 -0.66 -15.71 -1.61
N ALA A 358 -1.71 -14.91 -1.46
CA ALA A 358 -1.75 -13.85 -0.47
C ALA A 358 -1.71 -14.39 0.97
N GLY A 359 -2.40 -15.52 1.23
CA GLY A 359 -2.37 -16.19 2.53
C GLY A 359 -1.00 -16.73 2.90
N LEU A 360 -0.32 -17.38 1.95
CA LEU A 360 1.05 -17.87 2.14
C LEU A 360 2.03 -16.70 2.30
N ALA A 361 1.95 -15.68 1.45
CA ALA A 361 2.80 -14.49 1.53
C ALA A 361 2.64 -13.78 2.88
N ALA A 362 1.40 -13.53 3.33
CA ALA A 362 1.13 -12.91 4.63
C ALA A 362 1.63 -13.76 5.80
N THR A 363 1.56 -15.09 5.70
CA THR A 363 2.10 -16.01 6.70
C THR A 363 3.63 -15.91 6.77
N ILE A 364 4.31 -15.91 5.62
CA ILE A 364 5.76 -15.69 5.53
C ILE A 364 6.13 -14.34 6.14
N ASP A 365 5.38 -13.30 5.82
CA ASP A 365 5.62 -11.92 6.28
C ASP A 365 5.55 -11.79 7.79
N VAL A 366 4.54 -12.35 8.45
CA VAL A 366 4.43 -12.25 9.90
C VAL A 366 5.46 -13.11 10.64
N ILE A 367 5.85 -14.24 10.05
CA ILE A 367 6.94 -15.08 10.58
C ILE A 367 8.26 -14.32 10.49
N LEU A 368 8.61 -13.83 9.30
CA LEU A 368 9.84 -13.06 9.09
C LEU A 368 9.82 -11.74 9.85
N GLY A 369 8.70 -11.00 9.82
CA GLY A 369 8.53 -9.73 10.51
C GLY A 369 8.68 -9.87 12.02
N THR A 370 8.09 -10.91 12.62
CA THR A 370 8.26 -11.23 14.05
C THR A 370 9.70 -11.61 14.38
N ALA A 371 10.32 -12.43 13.54
CA ALA A 371 11.70 -12.89 13.72
C ALA A 371 12.69 -11.71 13.58
N ILE A 372 12.55 -10.86 12.56
CA ILE A 372 13.38 -9.67 12.36
C ILE A 372 13.20 -8.71 13.54
N ALA A 373 11.95 -8.40 13.92
CA ALA A 373 11.66 -7.53 15.06
C ALA A 373 12.35 -8.04 16.33
N TYR A 374 12.24 -9.34 16.63
CA TYR A 374 12.90 -9.94 17.79
C TYR A 374 14.43 -9.84 17.70
N VAL A 375 15.03 -10.21 16.58
CA VAL A 375 16.50 -10.12 16.39
C VAL A 375 16.99 -8.69 16.57
N VAL A 376 16.30 -7.71 15.99
CA VAL A 376 16.70 -6.29 16.03
C VAL A 376 16.56 -5.69 17.42
N TRP A 377 15.45 -5.95 18.11
CA TRP A 377 15.10 -5.25 19.35
C TRP A 377 15.45 -6.01 20.63
N ARG A 378 15.61 -7.34 20.59
CA ARG A 378 15.85 -8.20 21.77
C ARG A 378 17.20 -8.88 21.79
N THR A 379 18.02 -8.74 20.73
CA THR A 379 19.30 -9.45 20.65
C THR A 379 20.47 -8.50 20.38
N GLY A 380 21.70 -8.99 20.60
CA GLY A 380 22.94 -8.26 20.30
C GLY A 380 23.63 -8.73 19.01
N VAL A 381 22.91 -9.39 18.08
CA VAL A 381 23.49 -9.91 16.83
C VAL A 381 24.13 -8.79 16.01
N VAL A 382 25.37 -9.05 15.56
CA VAL A 382 26.09 -8.12 14.68
C VAL A 382 25.37 -8.03 13.34
N GLY A 383 25.19 -6.80 12.85
CA GLY A 383 24.49 -6.58 11.58
C GLY A 383 22.94 -6.57 11.65
N ARG A 384 22.34 -6.74 12.85
CA ARG A 384 20.88 -6.73 13.02
C ARG A 384 20.17 -5.50 12.42
N LYS A 385 20.81 -4.32 12.46
CA LYS A 385 20.25 -3.10 11.87
C LYS A 385 20.20 -3.15 10.34
N TRP A 386 21.10 -3.90 9.73
CA TRP A 386 21.06 -4.12 8.27
C TRP A 386 19.90 -5.01 7.85
N LEU A 387 19.50 -5.99 8.68
CA LEU A 387 18.32 -6.80 8.41
C LEU A 387 17.06 -5.93 8.38
N ASP A 388 16.91 -5.03 9.36
CA ASP A 388 15.80 -4.08 9.39
C ASP A 388 15.84 -3.13 8.19
N PHE A 389 17.00 -2.54 7.91
CA PHE A 389 17.19 -1.60 6.80
C PHE A 389 16.87 -2.26 5.44
N ILE A 390 17.37 -3.45 5.19
CA ILE A 390 17.14 -4.17 3.92
C ILE A 390 15.66 -4.58 3.80
N ALA A 391 15.08 -5.15 4.86
CA ALA A 391 13.68 -5.55 4.86
C ALA A 391 12.74 -4.35 4.66
N MET A 392 13.00 -3.23 5.33
CA MET A 392 12.24 -2.00 5.16
C MET A 392 12.47 -1.34 3.79
N GLY A 393 13.65 -1.51 3.22
CA GLY A 393 14.01 -1.01 1.88
C GLY A 393 13.15 -1.61 0.75
N ALA A 394 12.55 -2.79 0.97
CA ALA A 394 11.66 -3.42 0.00
C ALA A 394 10.46 -2.54 -0.41
N VAL A 395 10.04 -1.60 0.45
CA VAL A 395 8.94 -0.66 0.13
C VAL A 395 9.30 0.30 -1.01
N ALA A 396 10.59 0.58 -1.18
CA ALA A 396 11.09 1.49 -2.21
C ALA A 396 11.27 0.80 -3.56
N ILE A 397 11.24 -0.53 -3.60
CA ILE A 397 11.44 -1.27 -4.86
C ILE A 397 10.10 -1.37 -5.59
N PRO A 398 9.98 -0.78 -6.80
CA PRO A 398 8.79 -0.92 -7.62
C PRO A 398 8.48 -2.39 -7.94
N GLY A 399 7.19 -2.73 -8.05
CA GLY A 399 6.76 -4.10 -8.31
C GLY A 399 7.25 -4.67 -9.61
N VAL A 400 7.18 -3.86 -10.65
CA VAL A 400 7.70 -4.23 -11.98
C VAL A 400 9.19 -4.53 -11.93
N VAL A 401 9.97 -3.77 -11.18
CA VAL A 401 11.41 -3.97 -11.04
C VAL A 401 11.73 -5.29 -10.35
N LEU A 402 10.99 -5.61 -9.29
CA LEU A 402 11.14 -6.90 -8.61
C LEU A 402 10.75 -8.06 -9.54
N GLY A 403 9.65 -7.93 -10.29
CA GLY A 403 9.21 -8.91 -11.28
C GLY A 403 10.27 -9.15 -12.36
N ILE A 404 10.80 -8.10 -12.96
CA ILE A 404 11.88 -8.17 -13.95
C ILE A 404 13.15 -8.80 -13.34
N GLY A 405 13.50 -8.40 -12.12
CA GLY A 405 14.63 -8.97 -11.39
C GLY A 405 14.49 -10.47 -11.14
N TYR A 406 13.28 -10.92 -10.80
CA TYR A 406 12.99 -12.34 -10.59
C TYR A 406 13.04 -13.14 -11.89
N LEU A 407 12.44 -12.63 -12.96
CA LEU A 407 12.55 -13.25 -14.28
C LEU A 407 14.02 -13.42 -14.67
N ARG A 408 14.80 -12.36 -14.57
CA ARG A 408 16.21 -12.39 -14.98
C ARG A 408 17.10 -13.27 -14.09
N THR A 409 16.79 -13.33 -12.78
CA THR A 409 17.61 -14.09 -11.82
C THR A 409 17.27 -15.58 -11.84
N PHE A 410 15.98 -15.93 -11.96
CA PHE A 410 15.51 -17.29 -11.71
C PHE A 410 15.08 -18.05 -12.96
N VAL A 411 15.22 -17.48 -14.16
CA VAL A 411 14.90 -18.16 -15.43
C VAL A 411 15.83 -19.34 -15.70
N GLU A 412 17.08 -19.26 -15.28
CA GLU A 412 18.09 -20.32 -15.47
C GLU A 412 18.14 -21.31 -14.30
N PHE A 413 17.43 -21.01 -13.19
CA PHE A 413 17.42 -21.84 -11.99
C PHE A 413 16.29 -22.85 -12.06
N ASN A 414 16.56 -24.07 -12.49
CA ASN A 414 15.60 -25.17 -12.51
C ASN A 414 15.37 -25.74 -11.10
N VAL A 415 14.11 -25.86 -10.72
CA VAL A 415 13.68 -26.48 -9.46
C VAL A 415 13.58 -27.99 -9.67
N PRO A 416 14.43 -28.81 -9.01
CA PRO A 416 14.51 -30.26 -9.30
C PRO A 416 13.19 -31.02 -9.06
N ILE A 417 12.33 -30.53 -8.16
CA ILE A 417 11.06 -31.19 -7.77
C ILE A 417 10.00 -31.08 -8.88
N VAL A 418 9.98 -29.96 -9.61
CA VAL A 418 8.94 -29.66 -10.61
C VAL A 418 9.47 -29.60 -12.04
N ASP A 419 10.79 -29.75 -12.20
CA ASP A 419 11.53 -29.69 -13.47
C ASP A 419 11.15 -28.45 -14.33
N LYS A 420 11.03 -27.31 -13.65
CA LYS A 420 10.72 -26.02 -14.28
C LYS A 420 11.64 -24.93 -13.71
N PRO A 421 11.92 -23.85 -14.48
CA PRO A 421 12.56 -22.67 -13.94
C PRO A 421 11.76 -22.11 -12.76
N LEU A 422 12.44 -21.67 -11.70
CA LEU A 422 11.77 -21.04 -10.56
C LEU A 422 10.95 -19.82 -11.00
N ALA A 423 11.43 -19.07 -11.99
CA ALA A 423 10.70 -17.95 -12.56
C ALA A 423 9.33 -18.30 -13.16
N SER A 424 9.14 -19.56 -13.59
CA SER A 424 7.88 -20.06 -14.18
C SER A 424 7.02 -20.86 -13.19
N TRP A 425 7.41 -20.93 -11.91
CA TRP A 425 6.66 -21.66 -10.90
C TRP A 425 5.88 -20.68 -10.01
N TRP A 426 4.61 -20.94 -9.78
CA TRP A 426 3.72 -20.06 -9.01
C TRP A 426 4.29 -19.64 -7.64
N VAL A 427 5.18 -20.43 -7.04
CA VAL A 427 5.85 -20.11 -5.78
C VAL A 427 6.66 -18.81 -5.85
N VAL A 428 7.18 -18.47 -7.03
CA VAL A 428 7.90 -17.19 -7.22
C VAL A 428 6.98 -15.99 -7.00
N ILE A 429 5.69 -16.12 -7.38
CA ILE A 429 4.67 -15.10 -7.13
C ILE A 429 4.47 -14.91 -5.62
N VAL A 430 4.35 -16.01 -4.87
CA VAL A 430 4.21 -15.96 -3.39
C VAL A 430 5.41 -15.24 -2.75
N ILE A 431 6.62 -15.57 -3.18
CA ILE A 431 7.85 -14.97 -2.64
C ILE A 431 7.91 -13.47 -2.99
N ALA A 432 7.55 -13.10 -4.22
CA ALA A 432 7.52 -11.70 -4.65
C ALA A 432 6.52 -10.89 -3.82
N LEU A 433 5.32 -11.43 -3.60
CA LEU A 433 4.29 -10.82 -2.75
C LEU A 433 4.80 -10.67 -1.31
N ALA A 434 5.41 -11.72 -0.74
CA ALA A 434 5.97 -11.69 0.61
C ALA A 434 7.06 -10.61 0.73
N ILE A 435 8.05 -10.59 -0.15
CA ILE A 435 9.12 -9.57 -0.11
C ILE A 435 8.55 -8.15 -0.15
N ARG A 436 7.58 -7.90 -1.02
CA ARG A 436 6.97 -6.56 -1.17
C ARG A 436 6.13 -6.15 0.05
N ARG A 437 5.51 -7.09 0.75
CA ARG A 437 4.61 -6.82 1.90
C ARG A 437 5.30 -6.96 3.24
N LEU A 438 6.47 -7.55 3.29
CA LEU A 438 7.27 -7.70 4.51
C LEU A 438 7.41 -6.40 5.34
N PRO A 439 7.64 -5.20 4.76
CA PRO A 439 7.73 -3.96 5.54
C PRO A 439 6.48 -3.65 6.38
N TYR A 440 5.29 -3.97 5.88
CA TYR A 440 4.03 -3.74 6.61
C TYR A 440 3.91 -4.64 7.83
N ALA A 441 4.15 -5.95 7.65
CA ALA A 441 4.14 -6.91 8.75
C ALA A 441 5.25 -6.62 9.75
N LEU A 442 6.46 -6.30 9.29
CA LEU A 442 7.60 -5.95 10.15
C LEU A 442 7.30 -4.75 11.04
N ARG A 443 6.69 -3.68 10.50
CA ARG A 443 6.29 -2.52 11.31
C ARG A 443 5.26 -2.88 12.36
N ALA A 444 4.22 -3.64 12.00
CA ALA A 444 3.18 -4.07 12.94
C ALA A 444 3.76 -4.96 14.05
N CYS A 445 4.60 -5.93 13.69
CA CYS A 445 5.28 -6.82 14.65
C CYS A 445 6.26 -6.04 15.55
N THR A 446 7.01 -5.08 14.99
CA THR A 446 7.94 -4.23 15.77
C THR A 446 7.17 -3.38 16.79
N ALA A 447 6.10 -2.72 16.37
CA ALA A 447 5.27 -1.92 17.27
C ALA A 447 4.67 -2.77 18.41
N ALA A 448 4.20 -3.98 18.09
CA ALA A 448 3.68 -4.92 19.09
C ALA A 448 4.78 -5.39 20.06
N LEU A 449 5.97 -5.73 19.54
CA LEU A 449 7.09 -6.16 20.39
C LEU A 449 7.56 -5.06 21.35
N GLN A 450 7.56 -3.80 20.90
CA GLN A 450 7.95 -2.66 21.74
C GLN A 450 6.98 -2.43 22.92
N GLN A 451 5.73 -2.88 22.82
CA GLN A 451 4.76 -2.84 23.91
C GLN A 451 4.93 -3.98 24.92
N VAL A 452 5.68 -5.03 24.59
CA VAL A 452 5.99 -6.13 25.51
C VAL A 452 7.15 -5.74 26.41
N SER A 453 6.88 -5.69 27.73
CA SER A 453 7.93 -5.36 28.70
C SER A 453 9.02 -6.44 28.75
N VAL A 454 10.29 -6.01 28.71
CA VAL A 454 11.46 -6.90 28.85
C VAL A 454 11.44 -7.64 30.19
N MET A 455 10.90 -7.03 31.24
CA MET A 455 10.78 -7.64 32.57
C MET A 455 9.96 -8.95 32.56
N LEU A 456 8.99 -9.09 31.64
CA LEU A 456 8.22 -10.35 31.50
C LEU A 456 9.07 -11.48 30.93
N GLU A 457 9.99 -11.14 30.03
CA GLU A 457 10.95 -12.09 29.46
C GLU A 457 11.95 -12.55 30.52
N GLU A 458 12.51 -11.59 31.29
CA GLU A 458 13.43 -11.85 32.38
C GLU A 458 12.78 -12.67 33.52
N ALA A 459 11.52 -12.36 33.87
CA ALA A 459 10.78 -13.12 34.87
C ALA A 459 10.56 -14.61 34.43
N ALA A 460 10.23 -14.82 33.15
CA ALA A 460 10.09 -16.17 32.61
C ALA A 460 11.42 -16.95 32.63
N GLU A 461 12.53 -16.29 32.28
CA GLU A 461 13.89 -16.88 32.31
C GLU A 461 14.32 -17.20 33.76
N ASN A 462 14.01 -16.32 34.72
CA ASN A 462 14.26 -16.55 36.15
C ASN A 462 13.46 -17.75 36.71
N LEU A 463 12.28 -18.02 36.16
CA LEU A 463 11.47 -19.20 36.46
C LEU A 463 11.94 -20.47 35.71
N GLY A 464 13.09 -20.40 35.02
CA GLY A 464 13.70 -21.55 34.33
C GLY A 464 13.23 -21.77 32.90
N ALA A 465 12.52 -20.84 32.28
CA ALA A 465 12.18 -20.95 30.87
C ALA A 465 13.42 -20.72 29.98
N THR A 466 13.58 -21.52 28.95
CA THR A 466 14.57 -21.24 27.91
C THR A 466 14.11 -20.09 27.04
N LYS A 467 15.03 -19.35 26.40
CA LYS A 467 14.70 -18.24 25.49
C LYS A 467 13.65 -18.59 24.45
N SER A 468 13.75 -19.76 23.82
CA SER A 468 12.76 -20.24 22.86
C SER A 468 11.38 -20.46 23.50
N ARG A 469 11.33 -20.96 24.75
CA ARG A 469 10.08 -21.11 25.50
C ARG A 469 9.49 -19.76 25.89
N THR A 470 10.32 -18.81 26.32
CA THR A 470 9.91 -17.42 26.63
C THR A 470 9.32 -16.76 25.39
N VAL A 471 10.01 -16.81 24.25
CA VAL A 471 9.48 -16.25 22.98
C VAL A 471 8.13 -16.87 22.62
N ARG A 472 8.04 -18.20 22.60
CA ARG A 472 6.84 -18.90 22.16
C ARG A 472 5.66 -18.78 23.12
N ARG A 473 5.89 -18.73 24.44
CA ARG A 473 4.82 -18.76 25.46
C ARG A 473 4.51 -17.40 26.10
N VAL A 474 5.40 -16.42 25.96
CA VAL A 474 5.22 -15.10 26.54
C VAL A 474 5.20 -14.04 25.45
N VAL A 475 6.27 -13.89 24.67
CA VAL A 475 6.41 -12.77 23.72
C VAL A 475 5.40 -12.87 22.58
N VAL A 476 5.36 -13.99 21.84
CA VAL A 476 4.47 -14.17 20.68
C VAL A 476 2.98 -14.07 21.06
N PRO A 477 2.49 -14.69 22.13
CA PRO A 477 1.11 -14.49 22.57
C PRO A 477 0.78 -13.05 22.94
N LEU A 478 1.72 -12.31 23.52
CA LEU A 478 1.53 -10.89 23.83
C LEU A 478 1.56 -10.00 22.58
N MET A 479 2.22 -10.43 21.50
CA MET A 479 2.26 -9.75 20.22
C MET A 479 1.10 -10.09 19.28
N THR A 480 0.19 -10.99 19.63
CA THR A 480 -0.83 -11.55 18.73
C THR A 480 -1.64 -10.47 18.00
N GLY A 481 -2.03 -9.39 18.67
CA GLY A 481 -2.74 -8.28 18.03
C GLY A 481 -1.96 -7.63 16.87
N GLY A 482 -0.66 -7.37 17.07
CA GLY A 482 0.18 -6.80 16.01
C GLY A 482 0.55 -7.80 14.91
N ILE A 483 0.71 -9.09 15.26
CA ILE A 483 0.93 -10.16 14.29
C ILE A 483 -0.31 -10.29 13.37
N LEU A 484 -1.51 -10.29 13.94
CA LEU A 484 -2.75 -10.34 13.17
C LEU A 484 -2.94 -9.08 12.31
N ALA A 485 -2.64 -7.90 12.85
CA ALA A 485 -2.67 -6.66 12.06
C ALA A 485 -1.70 -6.71 10.88
N GLY A 486 -0.47 -7.19 11.11
CA GLY A 486 0.53 -7.42 10.08
C GLY A 486 0.06 -8.42 9.02
N PHE A 487 -0.49 -9.56 9.44
CA PHE A 487 -1.03 -10.57 8.53
C PHE A 487 -2.10 -10.00 7.62
N VAL A 488 -3.11 -9.33 8.18
CA VAL A 488 -4.22 -8.82 7.37
C VAL A 488 -3.78 -7.70 6.45
N THR A 489 -2.90 -6.82 6.89
CA THR A 489 -2.37 -5.76 6.02
C THR A 489 -1.57 -6.34 4.85
N SER A 490 -0.71 -7.34 5.11
CA SER A 490 0.00 -8.06 4.06
C SER A 490 -0.96 -8.81 3.13
N PHE A 491 -1.91 -9.57 3.67
CA PHE A 491 -2.90 -10.30 2.90
C PHE A 491 -3.73 -9.38 2.00
N ALA A 492 -4.32 -8.33 2.58
CA ALA A 492 -5.18 -7.40 1.84
C ALA A 492 -4.43 -6.72 0.68
N THR A 493 -3.21 -6.23 0.96
CA THR A 493 -2.41 -5.56 -0.06
C THR A 493 -1.79 -6.52 -1.08
N ALA A 494 -1.50 -7.77 -0.72
CA ALA A 494 -1.03 -8.81 -1.63
C ALA A 494 -2.14 -9.31 -2.56
N SER A 495 -3.39 -9.39 -2.06
CA SER A 495 -4.55 -9.88 -2.84
C SER A 495 -4.87 -9.05 -4.07
N VAL A 496 -4.47 -7.77 -4.09
CA VAL A 496 -4.77 -6.82 -5.17
C VAL A 496 -3.51 -6.34 -5.90
N GLU A 497 -2.39 -7.04 -5.71
CA GLU A 497 -1.12 -6.67 -6.30
C GLU A 497 -1.04 -7.11 -7.77
N LEU A 498 -0.81 -6.16 -8.68
CA LEU A 498 -0.68 -6.41 -10.11
C LEU A 498 0.75 -6.21 -10.62
N SER A 499 1.48 -5.19 -10.15
CA SER A 499 2.74 -4.74 -10.76
C SER A 499 3.83 -5.81 -10.84
N ALA A 500 3.99 -6.65 -9.80
CA ALA A 500 4.92 -7.77 -9.85
C ALA A 500 4.26 -9.01 -10.48
N THR A 501 2.97 -9.24 -10.19
CA THR A 501 2.29 -10.45 -10.66
C THR A 501 2.12 -10.47 -12.17
N ILE A 502 1.87 -9.35 -12.82
CA ILE A 502 1.75 -9.25 -14.29
C ILE A 502 3.03 -9.70 -15.01
N MET A 503 4.20 -9.56 -14.34
CA MET A 503 5.49 -10.01 -14.88
C MET A 503 5.74 -11.51 -14.65
N LEU A 504 5.20 -12.07 -13.56
CA LEU A 504 5.57 -13.41 -13.07
C LEU A 504 4.56 -14.50 -13.42
N VAL A 505 3.37 -14.14 -13.90
CA VAL A 505 2.39 -15.11 -14.36
C VAL A 505 2.86 -15.73 -15.69
N SER A 506 3.21 -17.02 -15.64
CA SER A 506 3.69 -17.76 -16.81
C SER A 506 2.60 -18.60 -17.47
N ALA A 507 1.55 -18.95 -16.73
CA ALA A 507 0.39 -19.68 -17.21
C ALA A 507 -0.89 -19.10 -16.60
N GLU A 508 -1.96 -19.08 -17.35
CA GLU A 508 -3.26 -18.59 -16.90
C GLU A 508 -3.76 -19.35 -15.67
N SER A 509 -3.47 -20.65 -15.58
CA SER A 509 -3.78 -21.49 -14.42
C SER A 509 -3.17 -21.01 -13.10
N ASP A 510 -2.06 -20.29 -13.16
CA ASP A 510 -1.32 -19.78 -12.00
C ASP A 510 -1.63 -18.31 -11.71
N ALA A 511 -2.50 -17.69 -12.51
CA ALA A 511 -2.80 -16.28 -12.40
C ALA A 511 -3.64 -15.95 -11.14
N PRO A 512 -3.28 -14.90 -10.38
CA PRO A 512 -4.09 -14.39 -9.29
C PRO A 512 -5.19 -13.45 -9.78
N LEU A 513 -6.11 -13.10 -8.87
CA LEU A 513 -7.30 -12.29 -9.14
C LEU A 513 -6.99 -10.94 -9.80
N ALA A 514 -5.96 -10.23 -9.34
CA ALA A 514 -5.58 -8.93 -9.91
C ALA A 514 -5.21 -9.06 -11.40
N TYR A 515 -4.49 -10.12 -11.76
CA TYR A 515 -4.18 -10.42 -13.16
C TYR A 515 -5.43 -10.75 -13.96
N GLY A 516 -6.31 -11.63 -13.43
CA GLY A 516 -7.56 -12.00 -14.08
C GLY A 516 -8.47 -10.79 -14.35
N ILE A 517 -8.60 -9.88 -13.37
CA ILE A 517 -9.37 -8.64 -13.55
C ILE A 517 -8.76 -7.80 -14.67
N TYR A 518 -7.44 -7.62 -14.67
CA TYR A 518 -6.74 -6.85 -15.70
C TYR A 518 -6.99 -7.44 -17.09
N GLU A 519 -6.86 -8.76 -17.24
CA GLU A 519 -7.08 -9.47 -18.50
C GLU A 519 -8.52 -9.30 -19.01
N PHE A 520 -9.51 -9.53 -18.15
CA PHE A 520 -10.91 -9.35 -18.52
C PHE A 520 -11.25 -7.92 -18.93
N MET A 521 -10.70 -6.93 -18.23
CA MET A 521 -11.01 -5.52 -18.47
C MET A 521 -10.41 -4.95 -19.76
N GLN A 522 -9.45 -5.63 -20.39
CA GLN A 522 -8.87 -5.20 -21.67
C GLN A 522 -9.85 -5.29 -22.84
N SER A 523 -10.80 -6.20 -22.80
CA SER A 523 -11.81 -6.37 -23.85
C SER A 523 -13.16 -5.80 -23.44
N SER A 524 -13.92 -5.28 -24.42
CA SER A 524 -15.26 -4.75 -24.16
C SER A 524 -16.21 -5.82 -23.62
N ALA A 525 -16.13 -7.05 -24.12
CA ALA A 525 -16.95 -8.18 -23.69
C ALA A 525 -16.59 -8.65 -22.25
N GLY A 526 -15.33 -8.48 -21.84
CA GLY A 526 -14.86 -8.89 -20.53
C GLY A 526 -15.08 -7.87 -19.42
N ARG A 527 -15.45 -6.63 -19.72
CA ARG A 527 -15.61 -5.57 -18.72
C ARG A 527 -16.63 -5.90 -17.63
N GLY A 528 -17.77 -6.48 -17.98
CA GLY A 528 -18.79 -6.90 -17.02
C GLY A 528 -18.29 -8.01 -16.06
N PRO A 529 -17.81 -9.16 -16.59
CA PRO A 529 -17.15 -10.20 -15.76
C PRO A 529 -15.94 -9.68 -14.98
N GLY A 530 -15.09 -8.82 -15.56
CA GLY A 530 -13.96 -8.18 -14.89
C GLY A 530 -14.39 -7.29 -13.73
N ALA A 531 -15.50 -6.55 -13.88
CA ALA A 531 -16.10 -5.75 -12.82
C ALA A 531 -16.67 -6.63 -11.70
N ALA A 532 -17.32 -7.75 -12.04
CA ALA A 532 -17.79 -8.72 -11.04
C ALA A 532 -16.63 -9.32 -10.23
N LEU A 533 -15.52 -9.67 -10.90
CA LEU A 533 -14.27 -10.06 -10.22
C LEU A 533 -13.72 -8.94 -9.33
N GLY A 534 -13.77 -7.70 -9.80
CA GLY A 534 -13.37 -6.52 -9.01
C GLY A 534 -14.20 -6.35 -7.73
N ILE A 535 -15.53 -6.56 -7.82
CA ILE A 535 -16.40 -6.58 -6.62
C ILE A 535 -15.99 -7.70 -5.66
N VAL A 536 -15.70 -8.90 -6.18
CA VAL A 536 -15.21 -10.01 -5.33
C VAL A 536 -13.88 -9.65 -4.66
N ALA A 537 -12.95 -9.00 -5.38
CA ALA A 537 -11.70 -8.52 -4.78
C ALA A 537 -11.95 -7.54 -3.62
N VAL A 538 -12.84 -6.57 -3.81
CA VAL A 538 -13.26 -5.60 -2.78
C VAL A 538 -13.87 -6.32 -1.58
N LEU A 539 -14.72 -7.32 -1.79
CA LEU A 539 -15.33 -8.11 -0.72
C LEU A 539 -14.29 -8.93 0.06
N ILE A 540 -13.32 -9.56 -0.62
CA ILE A 540 -12.23 -10.31 0.04
C ILE A 540 -11.41 -9.37 0.93
N VAL A 541 -10.94 -8.25 0.40
CA VAL A 541 -10.12 -7.28 1.14
C VAL A 541 -10.91 -6.63 2.28
N GLY A 542 -12.14 -6.20 2.00
CA GLY A 542 -13.03 -5.60 2.97
C GLY A 542 -13.37 -6.54 4.14
N THR A 543 -13.66 -7.81 3.83
CA THR A 543 -13.95 -8.83 4.84
C THR A 543 -12.71 -9.13 5.68
N ALA A 544 -11.54 -9.29 5.07
CA ALA A 544 -10.29 -9.51 5.77
C ALA A 544 -9.99 -8.36 6.74
N THR A 545 -10.13 -7.12 6.27
CA THR A 545 -9.92 -5.91 7.08
C THR A 545 -10.91 -5.82 8.23
N TYR A 546 -12.20 -6.08 8.00
CA TYR A 546 -13.23 -6.06 9.03
C TYR A 546 -12.99 -7.12 10.11
N LEU A 547 -12.67 -8.36 9.71
CA LEU A 547 -12.37 -9.44 10.64
C LEU A 547 -11.15 -9.11 11.51
N SER A 548 -10.11 -8.51 10.93
CA SER A 548 -8.94 -8.06 11.68
C SER A 548 -9.29 -7.06 12.78
N HIS A 549 -10.04 -6.01 12.43
CA HIS A 549 -10.45 -5.02 13.41
C HIS A 549 -11.25 -5.66 14.57
N ARG A 550 -12.16 -6.55 14.25
CA ARG A 550 -12.94 -7.29 15.26
C ARG A 550 -12.06 -8.15 16.20
N VAL A 551 -11.05 -8.82 15.63
CA VAL A 551 -10.14 -9.67 16.43
C VAL A 551 -9.26 -8.80 17.32
N ILE A 552 -8.71 -7.70 16.80
CA ILE A 552 -7.89 -6.76 17.57
C ILE A 552 -8.69 -6.17 18.74
N GLU A 553 -9.89 -5.65 18.48
CA GLU A 553 -10.77 -5.11 19.53
C GLU A 553 -11.10 -6.13 20.64
N ARG A 554 -11.37 -7.38 20.26
CA ARG A 554 -11.64 -8.45 21.25
C ARG A 554 -10.41 -8.73 22.09
N THR A 555 -9.22 -8.78 21.49
CA THR A 555 -7.96 -9.03 22.20
C THR A 555 -7.64 -7.89 23.17
N GLU A 556 -7.88 -6.63 22.77
CA GLU A 556 -7.70 -5.47 23.64
C GLU A 556 -8.69 -5.44 24.80
N LYS A 557 -9.97 -5.73 24.56
CA LYS A 557 -11.00 -5.83 25.62
C LYS A 557 -10.68 -6.93 26.63
N GLN A 558 -10.21 -8.09 26.19
CA GLN A 558 -9.81 -9.18 27.08
C GLN A 558 -8.59 -8.79 27.94
N ARG A 559 -7.61 -8.06 27.37
CA ARG A 559 -6.47 -7.54 28.12
C ARG A 559 -6.88 -6.50 29.18
N SER A 560 -7.76 -5.59 28.82
CA SER A 560 -8.28 -4.57 29.75
C SER A 560 -9.08 -5.23 30.88
N ALA A 561 -9.91 -6.23 30.60
CA ALA A 561 -10.66 -6.97 31.61
C ALA A 561 -9.74 -7.82 32.52
N GLY A 562 -8.72 -8.47 31.96
CA GLY A 562 -7.72 -9.22 32.74
C GLY A 562 -6.84 -8.33 33.61
N GLY A 563 -6.51 -7.11 33.15
CA GLY A 563 -5.78 -6.12 33.95
C GLY A 563 -6.59 -5.58 35.14
N ILE A 564 -7.89 -5.44 35.01
CA ILE A 564 -8.78 -5.01 36.09
C ILE A 564 -8.87 -6.10 37.18
N VAL A 565 -8.96 -7.37 36.81
CA VAL A 565 -9.02 -8.50 37.77
C VAL A 565 -7.72 -8.61 38.57
N VAL A 566 -6.56 -8.37 37.96
CA VAL A 566 -5.26 -8.36 38.67
C VAL A 566 -5.14 -7.16 39.62
N ALA A 567 -5.67 -6.00 39.23
CA ALA A 567 -5.65 -4.79 40.08
C ALA A 567 -6.62 -4.91 41.29
N GLU A 568 -7.75 -5.57 41.13
CA GLU A 568 -8.68 -5.85 42.25
C GLU A 568 -8.16 -6.96 43.17
N GLY A 569 -7.53 -8.01 42.61
CA GLY A 569 -6.91 -9.07 43.41
C GLY A 569 -5.75 -8.57 44.30
N THR A 570 -4.96 -7.59 43.80
CA THR A 570 -3.90 -6.95 44.61
C THR A 570 -4.44 -6.01 45.69
N ARG A 571 -5.61 -5.41 45.52
CA ARG A 571 -6.24 -4.59 46.55
C ARG A 571 -6.94 -5.42 47.63
N ALA A 572 -7.46 -6.60 47.31
CA ALA A 572 -8.11 -7.51 48.28
C ALA A 572 -7.09 -8.26 49.16
N GLY A 573 -5.82 -8.37 48.74
CA GLY A 573 -4.73 -8.99 49.52
C GLY A 573 -3.95 -8.02 50.44
N ALA A 574 -4.31 -6.75 50.49
CA ALA A 574 -3.65 -5.71 51.27
C ALA A 574 -4.58 -5.09 52.33
N ALA A 575 -5.40 -5.91 52.98
CA ALA A 575 -6.09 -5.51 54.20
C ALA A 575 -5.41 -6.17 55.43
N PRO A 576 -5.18 -5.42 56.55
CA PRO A 576 -4.30 -5.78 57.66
C PRO A 576 -4.74 -7.01 58.44
#